data_1341c627c8eb7d896dc42cfcb2437019
#
_entry.id   1341c627c8eb7d896dc42cfcb2437019
#
_cell.length_a   1.000
_cell.length_b   1.000
_cell.length_c   1.000
_cell.angle_alpha   90.00
_cell.angle_beta   90.00
_cell.angle_gamma   90.00
#
_symmetry.space_group_name_H-M   'P 1'
#
loop_
_entity.id
_entity.type
_entity.pdbx_description
1 polymer ?
#
loop_
_entity_poly.entity_id
_entity_poly.type
_entity_poly.pdbx_seq_one_letter_code
_entity_poly.pdbx_strand_id
1 'polypeptide(L)'
;MSILSTGAEAAAPTPEARVQAFIADFYKLHAASASIRKDMDFDKWHAAITRLESAHFVAGARSGLDGVMAGNPDHAPGAENIIRNVSQGQDVLIETSLADGSLHHYFEYELRKVGGDWRIASLRTYLDPIDKPFMTEAERARFEHPRLVPLRALPKREAALDGTAMFVNGRLAQVGGESSAIEVRRVGTLKVNTGILVAGDLGYDSKLLAPLGQRIAPGQYPVEVSIAFKRVAALRMKISDRPVVRWHPADMSERNHVVGVDAADVFISDISALLPVTIRHKEKEFEKFANAGDLTSAIMLNLAGPDDAVVATSGYGDGAYPVYWGVDADGKPAVLLVDMLVLTELSDDE
;
A
#
# COMPACT_ATOMS: atom_id res chain seq x y z
N MET A 1 -38.62 -35.90 46.02
CA MET A 1 -37.47 -35.01 46.17
C MET A 1 -36.77 -35.00 44.80
N SER A 2 -37.08 -33.97 44.01
CA SER A 2 -36.53 -33.83 42.62
C SER A 2 -35.35 -32.91 42.71
N ILE A 3 -34.17 -33.41 42.38
CA ILE A 3 -32.93 -32.62 42.33
C ILE A 3 -32.89 -31.97 40.96
N LEU A 4 -33.20 -30.68 40.90
CA LEU A 4 -32.97 -29.87 39.73
C LEU A 4 -31.43 -29.66 39.61
N SER A 5 -30.82 -30.37 38.67
CA SER A 5 -29.48 -30.08 38.18
C SER A 5 -29.52 -28.75 37.42
N THR A 6 -29.06 -27.69 38.03
CA THR A 6 -28.76 -26.45 37.37
C THR A 6 -27.49 -26.68 36.53
N GLY A 7 -27.67 -27.02 35.25
CA GLY A 7 -26.58 -26.98 34.30
C GLY A 7 -26.02 -25.56 34.27
N ALA A 8 -24.79 -25.38 34.70
CA ALA A 8 -24.05 -24.13 34.47
C ALA A 8 -24.01 -23.89 32.97
N GLU A 9 -24.74 -22.90 32.51
CA GLU A 9 -24.66 -22.40 31.15
C GLU A 9 -23.20 -21.95 30.91
N ALA A 10 -22.48 -22.64 30.05
CA ALA A 10 -21.10 -22.27 29.77
C ALA A 10 -21.10 -20.81 29.31
N ALA A 11 -20.40 -19.95 30.04
CA ALA A 11 -20.29 -18.53 29.68
C ALA A 11 -19.85 -18.42 28.21
N ALA A 12 -20.54 -17.59 27.42
CA ALA A 12 -20.19 -17.36 26.04
C ALA A 12 -18.71 -16.95 25.96
N PRO A 13 -17.93 -17.48 24.99
CA PRO A 13 -16.51 -17.18 24.91
C PRO A 13 -16.27 -15.68 24.77
N THR A 14 -15.25 -15.16 25.47
CA THR A 14 -14.87 -13.74 25.37
C THR A 14 -14.19 -13.46 24.03
N PRO A 15 -14.05 -12.19 23.59
CA PRO A 15 -13.29 -11.83 22.41
C PRO A 15 -11.86 -12.37 22.45
N GLU A 16 -11.18 -12.25 23.61
CA GLU A 16 -9.82 -12.75 23.83
C GLU A 16 -9.74 -14.27 23.66
N ALA A 17 -10.73 -14.99 24.22
CA ALA A 17 -10.78 -16.44 24.09
C ALA A 17 -10.95 -16.87 22.62
N ARG A 18 -11.67 -16.08 21.81
CA ARG A 18 -11.78 -16.31 20.35
C ARG A 18 -10.44 -16.14 19.65
N VAL A 19 -9.70 -15.06 19.94
CA VAL A 19 -8.36 -14.82 19.36
C VAL A 19 -7.39 -15.93 19.78
N GLN A 20 -7.37 -16.30 21.06
CA GLN A 20 -6.51 -17.38 21.56
C GLN A 20 -6.84 -18.74 20.91
N ALA A 21 -8.12 -19.03 20.68
CA ALA A 21 -8.56 -20.25 20.01
C ALA A 21 -8.08 -20.26 18.54
N PHE A 22 -8.20 -19.13 17.82
CA PHE A 22 -7.69 -18.99 16.47
C PHE A 22 -6.17 -19.22 16.39
N ILE A 23 -5.39 -18.55 17.26
CA ILE A 23 -3.93 -18.71 17.36
C ILE A 23 -3.56 -20.19 17.58
N ALA A 24 -4.23 -20.85 18.51
CA ALA A 24 -3.97 -22.25 18.83
C ALA A 24 -4.30 -23.20 17.65
N ASP A 25 -5.40 -22.96 16.96
CA ASP A 25 -5.85 -23.81 15.86
C ASP A 25 -5.02 -23.55 14.59
N PHE A 26 -4.61 -22.30 14.32
CA PHE A 26 -3.65 -22.00 13.27
C PHE A 26 -2.30 -22.71 13.52
N TYR A 27 -1.77 -22.63 14.72
CA TYR A 27 -0.51 -23.30 15.09
C TYR A 27 -0.56 -24.81 14.86
N LYS A 28 -1.66 -25.46 15.27
CA LYS A 28 -1.90 -26.90 15.02
C LYS A 28 -1.98 -27.18 13.52
N LEU A 29 -2.72 -26.36 12.78
CA LEU A 29 -2.85 -26.49 11.33
C LEU A 29 -1.49 -26.38 10.64
N HIS A 30 -0.70 -25.36 11.00
CA HIS A 30 0.64 -25.14 10.46
C HIS A 30 1.53 -26.36 10.71
N ALA A 31 1.55 -26.90 11.93
CA ALA A 31 2.34 -28.09 12.26
C ALA A 31 1.88 -29.32 11.47
N ALA A 32 0.56 -29.55 11.35
CA ALA A 32 -0.01 -30.68 10.60
C ALA A 32 0.21 -30.58 9.08
N SER A 33 0.46 -29.40 8.56
CA SER A 33 0.60 -29.11 7.13
C SER A 33 2.06 -29.09 6.63
N ALA A 34 3.02 -29.64 7.39
CA ALA A 34 4.43 -29.56 7.05
C ALA A 34 4.77 -30.17 5.65
N SER A 35 4.11 -31.27 5.25
CA SER A 35 4.26 -31.86 3.91
C SER A 35 3.69 -30.98 2.81
N ILE A 36 2.50 -30.39 3.03
CA ILE A 36 1.84 -29.47 2.09
C ILE A 36 2.76 -28.29 1.80
N ARG A 37 3.34 -27.69 2.86
CA ARG A 37 4.26 -26.55 2.75
C ARG A 37 5.57 -26.93 2.08
N LYS A 38 6.14 -28.11 2.39
CA LYS A 38 7.34 -28.63 1.75
C LYS A 38 7.16 -28.84 0.25
N ASP A 39 6.00 -29.33 -0.15
CA ASP A 39 5.68 -29.62 -1.55
C ASP A 39 5.14 -28.39 -2.30
N MET A 40 4.97 -27.24 -1.62
CA MET A 40 4.42 -25.98 -2.15
C MET A 40 3.02 -26.16 -2.76
N ASP A 41 2.19 -27.03 -2.16
CA ASP A 41 0.83 -27.33 -2.62
C ASP A 41 -0.15 -26.24 -2.16
N PHE A 42 -0.19 -25.15 -2.92
CA PHE A 42 -1.02 -23.99 -2.61
C PHE A 42 -2.51 -24.32 -2.54
N ASP A 43 -3.02 -25.23 -3.37
CA ASP A 43 -4.44 -25.59 -3.37
C ASP A 43 -4.85 -26.26 -2.05
N LYS A 44 -4.03 -27.20 -1.57
CA LYS A 44 -4.29 -27.86 -0.28
C LYS A 44 -4.10 -26.89 0.90
N TRP A 45 -3.11 -26.00 0.83
CA TRP A 45 -2.92 -24.97 1.83
C TRP A 45 -4.11 -24.03 1.90
N HIS A 46 -4.54 -23.47 0.77
CA HIS A 46 -5.73 -22.62 0.67
C HIS A 46 -6.98 -23.29 1.23
N ALA A 47 -7.22 -24.58 0.86
CA ALA A 47 -8.35 -25.34 1.40
C ALA A 47 -8.28 -25.54 2.93
N ALA A 48 -7.07 -25.65 3.48
CA ALA A 48 -6.88 -25.79 4.93
C ALA A 48 -7.15 -24.47 5.65
N ILE A 49 -6.63 -23.34 5.14
CA ILE A 49 -6.89 -21.99 5.67
C ILE A 49 -8.39 -21.66 5.58
N THR A 50 -9.05 -21.94 4.46
CA THR A 50 -10.50 -21.71 4.31
C THR A 50 -11.32 -22.43 5.38
N ARG A 51 -10.94 -23.65 5.77
CA ARG A 51 -11.61 -24.36 6.89
C ARG A 51 -11.37 -23.68 8.23
N LEU A 52 -10.15 -23.21 8.50
CA LEU A 52 -9.82 -22.46 9.70
C LEU A 52 -10.61 -21.14 9.77
N GLU A 53 -10.67 -20.42 8.67
CA GLU A 53 -11.46 -19.16 8.56
C GLU A 53 -12.94 -19.42 8.84
N SER A 54 -13.51 -20.47 8.26
CA SER A 54 -14.92 -20.85 8.50
C SER A 54 -15.22 -21.11 9.98
N ALA A 55 -14.24 -21.57 10.75
CA ALA A 55 -14.39 -21.83 12.18
C ALA A 55 -14.31 -20.57 13.05
N HIS A 56 -13.52 -19.56 12.65
CA HIS A 56 -13.18 -18.41 13.48
C HIS A 56 -13.67 -17.08 12.97
N PHE A 57 -13.84 -16.91 11.65
CA PHE A 57 -14.15 -15.64 11.01
C PHE A 57 -15.65 -15.48 10.73
N VAL A 58 -16.07 -14.25 10.51
CA VAL A 58 -17.39 -13.97 9.94
C VAL A 58 -17.43 -14.47 8.48
N ALA A 59 -18.62 -14.81 7.99
CA ALA A 59 -18.74 -15.28 6.61
C ALA A 59 -18.22 -14.25 5.60
N GLY A 60 -17.33 -14.69 4.73
CA GLY A 60 -16.71 -13.87 3.68
C GLY A 60 -15.46 -13.07 4.11
N ALA A 61 -15.14 -13.03 5.41
CA ALA A 61 -13.87 -12.45 5.85
C ALA A 61 -12.70 -13.41 5.58
N ARG A 62 -11.51 -12.85 5.36
CA ARG A 62 -10.27 -13.58 5.09
C ARG A 62 -9.20 -13.21 6.12
N SER A 63 -8.32 -14.16 6.41
CA SER A 63 -7.19 -13.97 7.29
C SER A 63 -5.96 -13.39 6.59
N GLY A 64 -5.89 -13.52 5.26
CA GLY A 64 -4.69 -13.21 4.48
C GLY A 64 -3.59 -14.27 4.57
N LEU A 65 -3.82 -15.38 5.28
CA LEU A 65 -2.81 -16.42 5.50
C LEU A 65 -2.74 -17.46 4.39
N ASP A 66 -3.66 -17.43 3.44
CA ASP A 66 -3.75 -18.40 2.34
C ASP A 66 -2.64 -18.24 1.29
N GLY A 67 -2.07 -17.04 1.15
CA GLY A 67 -0.93 -16.75 0.29
C GLY A 67 0.45 -17.01 0.93
N VAL A 68 0.52 -17.32 2.23
CA VAL A 68 1.77 -17.42 2.98
C VAL A 68 2.01 -18.85 3.46
N MET A 69 3.08 -19.47 2.98
CA MET A 69 3.55 -20.79 3.44
C MET A 69 4.92 -20.67 4.13
N ALA A 70 5.01 -19.79 5.16
CA ALA A 70 6.25 -19.55 5.89
C ALA A 70 6.79 -20.81 6.60
N GLY A 71 8.10 -20.85 6.82
CA GLY A 71 8.74 -21.92 7.59
C GLY A 71 8.33 -21.93 9.06
N ASN A 72 8.22 -20.75 9.67
CA ASN A 72 7.68 -20.53 11.01
C ASN A 72 6.19 -20.17 10.95
N PRO A 73 5.41 -20.52 11.98
CA PRO A 73 4.00 -20.11 12.04
C PRO A 73 3.89 -18.62 12.34
N ASP A 74 3.03 -17.92 11.58
CA ASP A 74 2.76 -16.50 11.79
C ASP A 74 2.05 -16.22 13.14
N HIS A 75 1.42 -17.23 13.72
CA HIS A 75 0.76 -17.18 15.03
C HIS A 75 1.21 -18.33 15.89
N ALA A 76 1.59 -18.09 17.16
CA ALA A 76 2.10 -19.12 18.06
C ALA A 76 1.58 -18.92 19.50
N PRO A 77 0.92 -19.94 20.09
CA PRO A 77 0.46 -19.90 21.49
C PRO A 77 1.61 -19.67 22.47
N GLY A 78 1.44 -18.76 23.41
CA GLY A 78 2.43 -18.44 24.42
C GLY A 78 3.56 -17.51 23.97
N ALA A 79 3.76 -17.33 22.64
CA ALA A 79 4.66 -16.34 22.07
C ALA A 79 3.88 -15.09 21.63
N GLU A 80 2.68 -15.26 21.06
CA GLU A 80 1.79 -14.18 20.71
C GLU A 80 0.99 -13.74 21.95
N ASN A 81 1.16 -12.47 22.35
CA ASN A 81 0.57 -11.91 23.55
C ASN A 81 -0.42 -10.80 23.21
N ILE A 82 -1.58 -10.80 23.88
CA ILE A 82 -2.54 -9.69 23.82
C ILE A 82 -1.91 -8.48 24.52
N ILE A 83 -1.78 -7.38 23.78
CA ILE A 83 -1.22 -6.12 24.30
C ILE A 83 -2.29 -5.04 24.50
N ARG A 84 -3.44 -5.16 23.83
CA ARG A 84 -4.53 -4.20 23.93
C ARG A 84 -5.88 -4.85 23.64
N ASN A 85 -6.93 -4.36 24.29
CA ASN A 85 -8.32 -4.68 24.04
C ASN A 85 -9.14 -3.39 24.12
N VAL A 86 -9.89 -3.05 23.09
CA VAL A 86 -10.68 -1.82 22.99
C VAL A 86 -12.07 -2.12 22.44
N SER A 87 -13.09 -1.76 23.19
CA SER A 87 -14.48 -1.82 22.71
C SER A 87 -14.77 -0.65 21.78
N GLN A 88 -15.31 -0.93 20.59
CA GLN A 88 -15.69 0.04 19.57
C GLN A 88 -17.17 -0.16 19.19
N GLY A 89 -18.08 0.40 19.99
CA GLY A 89 -19.52 0.18 19.80
C GLY A 89 -19.92 -1.26 20.04
N GLN A 90 -20.31 -1.99 18.99
CA GLN A 90 -20.67 -3.41 19.05
C GLN A 90 -19.49 -4.35 18.73
N ASP A 91 -18.41 -3.82 18.22
CA ASP A 91 -17.20 -4.54 17.84
C ASP A 91 -16.14 -4.40 18.92
N VAL A 92 -15.18 -5.33 18.95
CA VAL A 92 -14.03 -5.30 19.85
C VAL A 92 -12.77 -5.43 19.03
N LEU A 93 -11.82 -4.55 19.30
CA LEU A 93 -10.48 -4.57 18.70
C LEU A 93 -9.51 -5.19 19.69
N ILE A 94 -8.84 -6.27 19.28
CA ILE A 94 -7.77 -6.90 20.05
C ILE A 94 -6.48 -6.76 19.25
N GLU A 95 -5.46 -6.24 19.92
CA GLU A 95 -4.12 -6.15 19.38
C GLU A 95 -3.23 -7.15 20.10
N THR A 96 -2.41 -7.85 19.31
CA THR A 96 -1.41 -8.77 19.83
C THR A 96 -0.02 -8.43 19.29
N SER A 97 1.00 -8.95 19.94
CA SER A 97 2.38 -8.88 19.46
C SER A 97 3.04 -10.26 19.53
N LEU A 98 3.83 -10.59 18.52
CA LEU A 98 4.64 -11.78 18.43
C LEU A 98 6.09 -11.38 18.16
N ALA A 99 7.02 -11.82 19.01
CA ALA A 99 8.45 -11.70 18.76
C ALA A 99 8.96 -13.02 18.16
N ASP A 100 9.51 -12.95 16.94
CA ASP A 100 10.17 -14.06 16.26
C ASP A 100 11.61 -13.65 15.93
N GLY A 101 12.54 -14.04 16.77
CA GLY A 101 13.96 -13.66 16.63
C GLY A 101 14.16 -12.14 16.70
N SER A 102 14.64 -11.55 15.59
CA SER A 102 14.83 -10.10 15.46
C SER A 102 13.62 -9.36 14.91
N LEU A 103 12.58 -10.08 14.47
CA LEU A 103 11.37 -9.51 13.92
C LEU A 103 10.28 -9.44 14.98
N HIS A 104 9.51 -8.38 14.95
CA HIS A 104 8.31 -8.22 15.73
C HIS A 104 7.13 -8.08 14.77
N HIS A 105 6.09 -8.89 14.99
CA HIS A 105 4.83 -8.79 14.30
C HIS A 105 3.77 -8.28 15.26
N TYR A 106 2.90 -7.43 14.77
CA TYR A 106 1.75 -6.92 15.49
C TYR A 106 0.51 -7.31 14.70
N PHE A 107 -0.53 -7.77 15.38
CA PHE A 107 -1.77 -8.16 14.74
C PHE A 107 -2.93 -7.37 15.33
N GLU A 108 -3.84 -6.97 14.48
CA GLU A 108 -5.09 -6.32 14.84
C GLU A 108 -6.25 -7.23 14.46
N TYR A 109 -6.97 -7.72 15.44
CA TYR A 109 -8.19 -8.52 15.27
C TYR A 109 -9.40 -7.64 15.56
N GLU A 110 -10.25 -7.43 14.56
CA GLU A 110 -11.57 -6.84 14.75
C GLU A 110 -12.57 -7.97 14.95
N LEU A 111 -13.28 -7.97 16.11
CA LEU A 111 -14.23 -9.01 16.46
C LEU A 111 -15.64 -8.45 16.51
N ARG A 112 -16.58 -9.25 16.02
CA ARG A 112 -18.01 -8.93 15.99
C ARG A 112 -18.82 -10.11 16.53
N LYS A 113 -19.94 -9.82 17.18
CA LYS A 113 -20.90 -10.86 17.59
C LYS A 113 -21.78 -11.30 16.42
N VAL A 114 -21.81 -12.62 16.17
CA VAL A 114 -22.66 -13.26 15.16
C VAL A 114 -23.41 -14.41 15.85
N GLY A 115 -24.74 -14.32 15.95
CA GLY A 115 -25.53 -15.36 16.62
C GLY A 115 -25.17 -15.57 18.10
N GLY A 116 -24.66 -14.54 18.77
CA GLY A 116 -24.22 -14.60 20.18
C GLY A 116 -22.76 -15.02 20.40
N ASP A 117 -22.07 -15.51 19.37
CA ASP A 117 -20.65 -15.90 19.41
C ASP A 117 -19.75 -14.79 18.83
N TRP A 118 -18.55 -14.62 19.39
CA TRP A 118 -17.55 -13.72 18.82
C TRP A 118 -16.88 -14.34 17.60
N ARG A 119 -16.79 -13.57 16.52
CA ARG A 119 -16.13 -13.95 15.27
C ARG A 119 -15.17 -12.86 14.84
N ILE A 120 -14.08 -13.23 14.21
CA ILE A 120 -13.09 -12.31 13.64
C ILE A 120 -13.68 -11.73 12.35
N ALA A 121 -13.85 -10.42 12.31
CA ALA A 121 -14.35 -9.69 11.14
C ALA A 121 -13.21 -9.28 10.22
N SER A 122 -12.03 -8.94 10.78
CA SER A 122 -10.81 -8.72 10.02
C SER A 122 -9.58 -9.08 10.87
N LEU A 123 -8.51 -9.46 10.20
CA LEU A 123 -7.17 -9.66 10.75
C LEU A 123 -6.20 -8.85 9.88
N ARG A 124 -5.39 -8.01 10.52
CA ARG A 124 -4.32 -7.24 9.88
C ARG A 124 -3.00 -7.51 10.56
N THR A 125 -1.96 -7.56 9.76
CA THR A 125 -0.58 -7.75 10.23
C THR A 125 0.22 -6.47 10.03
N TYR A 126 1.05 -6.13 11.00
CA TYR A 126 1.93 -4.97 10.97
C TYR A 126 3.34 -5.37 11.42
N LEU A 127 4.36 -4.77 10.80
CA LEU A 127 5.76 -4.97 11.16
C LEU A 127 6.26 -3.96 12.21
N ASP A 128 5.47 -2.94 12.47
CA ASP A 128 5.72 -1.90 13.47
C ASP A 128 4.57 -1.81 14.48
N PRO A 129 4.78 -1.26 15.68
CA PRO A 129 3.69 -0.97 16.63
C PRO A 129 2.57 -0.18 15.96
N ILE A 130 1.34 -0.67 16.12
CA ILE A 130 0.17 -0.26 15.32
C ILE A 130 -0.13 1.25 15.41
N ASP A 131 0.01 1.85 16.60
CA ASP A 131 -0.23 3.28 16.84
C ASP A 131 1.05 4.15 16.71
N LYS A 132 2.17 3.56 16.27
CA LYS A 132 3.39 4.32 16.01
C LYS A 132 3.14 5.31 14.86
N PRO A 133 3.67 6.54 14.96
CA PRO A 133 3.71 7.44 13.81
C PRO A 133 4.40 6.76 12.61
N PHE A 134 3.84 6.92 11.41
CA PHE A 134 4.43 6.36 10.19
C PHE A 134 5.84 6.93 9.95
N MET A 135 6.02 8.21 10.23
CA MET A 135 7.32 8.87 10.13
C MET A 135 7.89 9.16 11.52
N THR A 136 9.18 8.88 11.71
CA THR A 136 9.92 9.28 12.92
C THR A 136 10.06 10.81 12.99
N GLU A 137 10.37 11.37 14.16
CA GLU A 137 10.58 12.81 14.32
C GLU A 137 11.77 13.32 13.48
N ALA A 138 12.83 12.53 13.36
CA ALA A 138 13.99 12.87 12.53
C ALA A 138 13.64 12.92 11.04
N GLU A 139 12.83 11.97 10.57
CA GLU A 139 12.31 11.99 9.19
C GLU A 139 11.42 13.19 8.95
N ARG A 140 10.48 13.48 9.88
CA ARG A 140 9.59 14.66 9.80
C ARG A 140 10.37 15.95 9.60
N ALA A 141 11.39 16.20 10.43
CA ALA A 141 12.22 17.41 10.33
C ALA A 141 12.89 17.52 8.94
N ARG A 142 13.37 16.40 8.38
CA ARG A 142 13.97 16.35 7.04
C ARG A 142 12.95 16.66 5.93
N PHE A 143 11.72 16.19 6.07
CA PHE A 143 10.64 16.40 5.10
C PHE A 143 10.06 17.82 5.18
N GLU A 144 9.98 18.43 6.36
CA GLU A 144 9.47 19.79 6.53
C GLU A 144 10.38 20.84 5.88
N HIS A 145 11.70 20.55 5.80
CA HIS A 145 12.70 21.46 5.26
C HIS A 145 13.58 20.79 4.17
N PRO A 146 12.98 20.31 3.07
CA PRO A 146 13.73 19.63 2.03
C PRO A 146 14.68 20.59 1.32
N ARG A 147 15.87 20.08 0.97
CA ARG A 147 16.81 20.82 0.14
C ARG A 147 16.22 20.97 -1.27
N LEU A 148 16.17 22.19 -1.79
CA LEU A 148 15.84 22.46 -3.18
C LEU A 148 16.95 21.92 -4.09
N VAL A 149 16.55 21.30 -5.21
CA VAL A 149 17.45 20.74 -6.20
C VAL A 149 17.20 21.42 -7.54
N PRO A 150 18.22 22.03 -8.17
CA PRO A 150 18.06 22.65 -9.48
C PRO A 150 17.61 21.64 -10.55
N LEU A 151 16.77 22.08 -11.48
CA LEU A 151 16.38 21.29 -12.62
C LEU A 151 17.62 21.05 -13.52
N ARG A 152 17.89 19.80 -13.87
CA ARG A 152 18.99 19.40 -14.76
C ARG A 152 18.44 18.78 -16.04
N ALA A 153 19.26 18.66 -17.07
CA ALA A 153 18.89 17.97 -18.29
C ALA A 153 18.62 16.48 -18.01
N LEU A 154 17.79 15.85 -18.85
CA LEU A 154 17.55 14.41 -18.81
C LEU A 154 18.86 13.63 -19.06
N PRO A 155 19.06 12.49 -18.39
CA PRO A 155 20.10 11.54 -18.75
C PRO A 155 19.97 11.11 -20.23
N LYS A 156 21.08 10.76 -20.87
CA LYS A 156 21.07 10.34 -22.29
C LYS A 156 20.08 9.22 -22.59
N ARG A 157 20.00 8.22 -21.68
CA ARG A 157 19.07 7.07 -21.79
C ARG A 157 17.59 7.51 -21.80
N GLU A 158 17.27 8.67 -21.23
CA GLU A 158 15.91 9.18 -21.07
C GLU A 158 15.62 10.34 -22.03
N ALA A 159 16.55 10.68 -22.92
CA ALA A 159 16.41 11.85 -23.81
C ALA A 159 15.24 11.71 -24.81
N ALA A 160 14.74 10.49 -25.03
CA ALA A 160 13.59 10.22 -25.90
C ALA A 160 12.24 10.30 -25.17
N LEU A 161 12.21 10.65 -23.88
CA LEU A 161 10.96 10.75 -23.11
C LEU A 161 10.01 11.77 -23.75
N ASP A 162 8.83 11.30 -24.14
CA ASP A 162 7.68 12.13 -24.53
C ASP A 162 6.51 11.88 -23.58
N GLY A 163 6.65 12.41 -22.37
CA GLY A 163 5.62 12.26 -21.33
C GLY A 163 4.27 12.89 -21.71
N THR A 164 4.24 13.83 -22.66
CA THR A 164 2.98 14.40 -23.16
C THR A 164 2.24 13.37 -24.01
N ALA A 165 2.96 12.65 -24.86
CA ALA A 165 2.38 11.62 -25.73
C ALA A 165 1.83 10.43 -24.94
N MET A 166 2.33 10.16 -23.73
CA MET A 166 1.79 9.12 -22.82
C MET A 166 0.34 9.38 -22.40
N PHE A 167 -0.14 10.62 -22.54
CA PHE A 167 -1.49 11.04 -22.15
C PHE A 167 -2.34 11.54 -23.32
N VAL A 168 -2.11 11.00 -24.51
CA VAL A 168 -2.99 11.22 -25.67
C VAL A 168 -3.94 10.05 -25.79
N ASN A 169 -5.20 10.27 -25.37
CA ASN A 169 -6.22 9.23 -25.40
C ASN A 169 -6.46 8.68 -26.80
N GLY A 170 -6.51 7.37 -26.95
CA GLY A 170 -6.67 6.69 -28.26
C GLY A 170 -5.41 6.60 -29.11
N ARG A 171 -4.28 7.23 -28.73
CA ARG A 171 -3.00 7.05 -29.43
C ARG A 171 -2.56 5.59 -29.32
N LEU A 172 -2.10 5.03 -30.44
CA LEU A 172 -1.50 3.71 -30.45
C LEU A 172 -0.04 3.79 -29.96
N ALA A 173 0.24 3.03 -28.91
CA ALA A 173 1.60 2.75 -28.45
C ALA A 173 2.05 1.41 -29.05
N GLN A 174 3.34 1.30 -29.36
CA GLN A 174 3.98 0.06 -29.83
C GLN A 174 5.17 -0.24 -28.93
N VAL A 175 5.23 -1.44 -28.40
CA VAL A 175 6.34 -1.93 -27.56
C VAL A 175 6.55 -3.41 -27.88
N GLY A 176 7.79 -3.81 -28.18
CA GLY A 176 8.13 -5.22 -28.45
C GLY A 176 7.33 -5.87 -29.60
N GLY A 177 6.86 -5.06 -30.56
CA GLY A 177 6.04 -5.55 -31.68
C GLY A 177 4.54 -5.67 -31.38
N GLU A 178 4.12 -5.45 -30.14
CA GLU A 178 2.71 -5.37 -29.73
C GLU A 178 2.19 -3.93 -29.83
N SER A 179 0.88 -3.78 -30.02
CA SER A 179 0.21 -2.48 -30.06
C SER A 179 -0.91 -2.39 -29.04
N SER A 180 -1.02 -1.27 -28.35
CA SER A 180 -2.12 -0.97 -27.43
C SER A 180 -2.56 0.48 -27.61
N ALA A 181 -3.86 0.73 -27.59
CA ALA A 181 -4.38 2.09 -27.51
C ALA A 181 -4.20 2.59 -26.06
N ILE A 182 -3.75 3.84 -25.93
CA ILE A 182 -3.66 4.52 -24.63
C ILE A 182 -5.04 4.95 -24.19
N GLU A 183 -5.46 4.52 -23.01
CA GLU A 183 -6.61 5.06 -22.28
C GLU A 183 -6.10 6.07 -21.25
N VAL A 184 -6.68 7.27 -21.24
CA VAL A 184 -6.39 8.27 -20.20
C VAL A 184 -7.57 8.36 -19.27
N ARG A 185 -7.32 8.07 -17.98
CA ARG A 185 -8.34 8.05 -16.93
C ARG A 185 -8.02 9.06 -15.84
N ARG A 186 -8.99 9.94 -15.53
CA ARG A 186 -8.92 10.81 -14.37
C ARG A 186 -9.12 9.96 -13.11
N VAL A 187 -8.22 10.11 -12.12
CA VAL A 187 -8.30 9.45 -10.82
C VAL A 187 -9.03 10.34 -9.81
N GLY A 188 -8.67 11.62 -9.77
CA GLY A 188 -9.24 12.57 -8.82
C GLY A 188 -8.56 13.93 -8.89
N THR A 189 -8.56 14.61 -7.76
CA THR A 189 -7.90 15.91 -7.58
C THR A 189 -7.12 15.88 -6.27
N LEU A 190 -5.79 15.91 -6.38
CA LEU A 190 -4.90 15.88 -5.23
C LEU A 190 -4.87 17.24 -4.54
N LYS A 191 -5.09 17.23 -3.22
CA LYS A 191 -4.96 18.43 -2.37
C LYS A 191 -3.52 18.58 -1.92
N VAL A 192 -2.91 19.71 -2.25
CA VAL A 192 -1.54 20.09 -1.89
C VAL A 192 -1.59 21.28 -0.94
N ASN A 193 -1.11 21.12 0.29
CA ASN A 193 -1.18 22.15 1.32
C ASN A 193 0.14 22.94 1.49
N THR A 194 1.28 22.28 1.35
CA THR A 194 2.61 22.89 1.57
C THR A 194 3.38 23.15 0.29
N GLY A 195 3.00 22.44 -0.78
CA GLY A 195 3.74 22.43 -2.04
C GLY A 195 4.97 21.53 -2.03
N ILE A 196 5.23 20.81 -0.95
CA ILE A 196 6.30 19.83 -0.83
C ILE A 196 5.71 18.45 -1.16
N LEU A 197 6.07 17.92 -2.30
CA LEU A 197 5.55 16.65 -2.77
C LEU A 197 6.48 15.49 -2.44
N VAL A 198 5.89 14.33 -2.26
CA VAL A 198 6.56 13.04 -2.11
C VAL A 198 6.02 12.12 -3.18
N ALA A 199 6.91 11.40 -3.85
CA ALA A 199 6.59 10.25 -4.68
C ALA A 199 7.33 9.04 -4.12
N GLY A 200 6.67 7.90 -4.01
CA GLY A 200 7.26 6.71 -3.37
C GLY A 200 6.37 5.48 -3.45
N ASP A 201 6.78 4.45 -2.75
CA ASP A 201 6.02 3.23 -2.48
C ASP A 201 5.32 3.39 -1.12
N LEU A 202 3.98 3.38 -1.12
CA LEU A 202 3.21 3.57 0.11
C LEU A 202 3.14 2.29 0.95
N GLY A 203 3.23 1.13 0.31
CA GLY A 203 3.26 -0.17 0.99
C GLY A 203 4.51 -0.37 1.85
N TYR A 204 5.54 0.47 1.68
CA TYR A 204 6.84 0.30 2.30
C TYR A 204 7.13 1.26 3.47
N ASP A 205 8.36 1.18 4.01
CA ASP A 205 8.83 1.98 5.16
C ASP A 205 9.07 3.44 4.76
N SER A 206 8.69 4.38 5.62
CA SER A 206 8.94 5.82 5.47
C SER A 206 10.41 6.20 5.25
N LYS A 207 11.35 5.37 5.72
CA LYS A 207 12.81 5.57 5.50
C LYS A 207 13.19 5.61 4.02
N LEU A 208 12.41 4.95 3.18
CA LEU A 208 12.65 4.92 1.73
C LEU A 208 12.04 6.10 1.00
N LEU A 209 11.23 6.91 1.66
CA LEU A 209 10.65 8.11 1.09
C LEU A 209 11.62 9.29 1.12
N ALA A 210 11.49 10.17 0.16
CA ALA A 210 12.17 11.46 0.13
C ALA A 210 11.30 12.52 -0.56
N PRO A 211 11.32 13.78 -0.08
CA PRO A 211 10.56 14.84 -0.73
C PRO A 211 11.22 15.23 -2.06
N LEU A 212 10.41 15.60 -3.03
CA LEU A 212 10.89 16.15 -4.30
C LEU A 212 11.63 17.49 -4.07
N GLY A 213 12.71 17.71 -4.82
CA GLY A 213 13.54 18.89 -4.69
C GLY A 213 12.96 20.18 -5.25
N GLN A 214 11.79 20.14 -5.87
CA GLN A 214 11.06 21.33 -6.33
C GLN A 214 9.81 21.54 -5.49
N ARG A 215 9.44 22.79 -5.26
CA ARG A 215 8.17 23.17 -4.62
C ARG A 215 7.20 23.68 -5.67
N ILE A 216 5.94 23.42 -5.46
CA ILE A 216 4.83 23.97 -6.24
C ILE A 216 3.96 24.87 -5.34
N ALA A 217 3.05 25.62 -5.91
CA ALA A 217 2.09 26.38 -5.09
C ALA A 217 1.14 25.41 -4.36
N PRO A 218 0.67 25.74 -3.14
CA PRO A 218 -0.50 25.08 -2.57
C PRO A 218 -1.72 25.19 -3.49
N GLY A 219 -2.53 24.12 -3.55
CA GLY A 219 -3.69 24.10 -4.45
C GLY A 219 -4.34 22.73 -4.56
N GLN A 220 -5.19 22.61 -5.58
CA GLN A 220 -5.84 21.35 -5.94
C GLN A 220 -5.48 21.02 -7.39
N TYR A 221 -4.92 19.83 -7.60
CA TYR A 221 -4.32 19.46 -8.86
C TYR A 221 -4.94 18.18 -9.43
N PRO A 222 -5.46 18.21 -10.68
CA PRO A 222 -5.96 17.01 -11.35
C PRO A 222 -4.90 15.93 -11.43
N VAL A 223 -5.30 14.70 -11.12
CA VAL A 223 -4.46 13.51 -11.24
C VAL A 223 -5.06 12.56 -12.23
N GLU A 224 -4.24 12.03 -13.12
CA GLU A 224 -4.62 11.14 -14.20
C GLU A 224 -3.62 9.99 -14.32
N VAL A 225 -4.10 8.84 -14.78
CA VAL A 225 -3.26 7.72 -15.22
C VAL A 225 -3.45 7.50 -16.71
N SER A 226 -2.38 7.08 -17.38
CA SER A 226 -2.47 6.46 -18.67
C SER A 226 -2.41 4.94 -18.52
N ILE A 227 -3.21 4.23 -19.30
CA ILE A 227 -3.32 2.78 -19.28
C ILE A 227 -3.01 2.29 -20.69
N ALA A 228 -2.11 1.33 -20.79
CA ALA A 228 -1.79 0.63 -22.03
C ALA A 228 -1.37 -0.81 -21.70
N PHE A 229 -1.51 -1.74 -22.60
CA PHE A 229 -1.15 -3.15 -22.40
C PHE A 229 -1.77 -3.75 -21.12
N LYS A 230 -2.98 -3.29 -20.75
CA LYS A 230 -3.72 -3.66 -19.53
C LYS A 230 -2.95 -3.35 -18.22
N ARG A 231 -2.14 -2.30 -18.21
CA ARG A 231 -1.36 -1.85 -17.05
C ARG A 231 -1.41 -0.33 -16.95
N VAL A 232 -1.23 0.20 -15.74
CA VAL A 232 -0.92 1.63 -15.58
C VAL A 232 0.44 1.89 -16.22
N ALA A 233 0.46 2.74 -17.23
CA ALA A 233 1.68 3.08 -17.99
C ALA A 233 2.37 4.32 -17.43
N ALA A 234 1.61 5.25 -16.87
CA ALA A 234 2.13 6.43 -16.19
C ALA A 234 1.09 7.03 -15.25
N LEU A 235 1.57 7.72 -14.21
CA LEU A 235 0.79 8.54 -13.29
C LEU A 235 1.23 9.99 -13.44
N ARG A 236 0.29 10.93 -13.66
CA ARG A 236 0.62 12.36 -13.68
C ARG A 236 -0.27 13.20 -12.79
N MET A 237 0.33 14.26 -12.25
CA MET A 237 -0.39 15.37 -11.61
C MET A 237 -0.20 16.62 -12.47
N LYS A 238 -1.31 17.24 -12.91
CA LYS A 238 -1.28 18.47 -13.72
C LYS A 238 -1.23 19.68 -12.80
N ILE A 239 -0.14 20.45 -12.89
CA ILE A 239 0.09 21.65 -12.08
C ILE A 239 -0.44 22.89 -12.79
N SER A 240 -0.37 22.91 -14.11
CA SER A 240 -0.97 23.98 -14.92
C SER A 240 -1.43 23.45 -16.29
N ASP A 241 -2.24 24.24 -16.99
CA ASP A 241 -2.67 23.93 -18.36
C ASP A 241 -1.67 24.44 -19.42
N ARG A 242 -0.53 24.98 -19.00
CA ARG A 242 0.53 25.41 -19.95
C ARG A 242 1.17 24.22 -20.65
N PRO A 243 1.49 24.33 -21.93
CA PRO A 243 2.18 23.26 -22.65
C PRO A 243 3.54 22.93 -22.02
N VAL A 244 3.82 21.64 -21.85
CA VAL A 244 5.15 21.17 -21.50
C VAL A 244 6.08 21.31 -22.70
N VAL A 245 7.20 22.00 -22.54
CA VAL A 245 8.19 22.20 -23.58
C VAL A 245 9.50 21.44 -23.33
N ARG A 246 9.74 21.02 -22.09
CA ARG A 246 10.91 20.22 -21.70
C ARG A 246 10.59 19.32 -20.51
N TRP A 247 11.31 18.22 -20.42
CA TRP A 247 11.29 17.31 -19.27
C TRP A 247 12.61 17.37 -18.53
N HIS A 248 12.55 17.24 -17.21
CA HIS A 248 13.68 17.22 -16.31
C HIS A 248 13.49 16.10 -15.29
N PRO A 249 14.57 15.43 -14.84
CA PRO A 249 14.45 14.52 -13.71
C PRO A 249 13.90 15.25 -12.49
N ALA A 250 12.92 14.64 -11.83
CA ALA A 250 12.38 15.18 -10.59
C ALA A 250 13.23 14.69 -9.41
N ASP A 251 14.51 15.11 -9.37
CA ASP A 251 15.41 14.72 -8.29
C ASP A 251 14.82 15.05 -6.93
N MET A 252 14.95 14.12 -6.01
CA MET A 252 14.53 14.24 -4.64
C MET A 252 15.58 14.98 -3.82
N SER A 253 15.22 15.48 -2.66
CA SER A 253 16.11 16.27 -1.79
C SER A 253 17.44 15.56 -1.48
N GLU A 254 17.44 14.24 -1.37
CA GLU A 254 18.60 13.42 -0.96
C GLU A 254 18.91 12.28 -1.93
N ARG A 255 18.16 12.15 -3.02
CA ARG A 255 18.24 11.04 -3.97
C ARG A 255 18.09 11.55 -5.40
N ASN A 256 18.33 10.67 -6.36
CA ASN A 256 17.96 10.89 -7.75
C ASN A 256 16.43 10.88 -7.92
N HIS A 257 15.96 10.95 -9.15
CA HIS A 257 14.55 10.99 -9.54
C HIS A 257 13.87 9.61 -9.64
N VAL A 258 14.45 8.58 -9.06
CA VAL A 258 13.93 7.21 -9.19
C VAL A 258 13.30 6.75 -7.89
N VAL A 259 12.06 6.29 -7.97
CA VAL A 259 11.33 5.64 -6.88
C VAL A 259 11.59 4.14 -6.93
N GLY A 260 12.11 3.57 -5.84
CA GLY A 260 12.15 2.12 -5.64
C GLY A 260 10.77 1.62 -5.18
N VAL A 261 10.33 0.51 -5.74
CA VAL A 261 9.01 -0.10 -5.47
C VAL A 261 9.20 -1.57 -5.11
N ASP A 262 8.57 -1.99 -4.01
CA ASP A 262 8.58 -3.35 -3.47
C ASP A 262 7.15 -3.85 -3.11
N ALA A 263 6.16 -2.96 -3.11
CA ALA A 263 4.75 -3.28 -2.89
C ALA A 263 3.88 -3.11 -4.14
N ALA A 264 4.50 -3.09 -5.32
CA ALA A 264 3.85 -2.95 -6.61
C ALA A 264 2.96 -1.69 -6.74
N ASP A 265 3.27 -0.62 -6.00
CA ASP A 265 2.54 0.65 -6.05
C ASP A 265 3.47 1.86 -6.16
N VAL A 266 2.93 2.94 -6.72
CA VAL A 266 3.53 4.28 -6.63
C VAL A 266 2.47 5.25 -6.16
N PHE A 267 2.81 6.05 -5.15
CA PHE A 267 1.93 7.12 -4.68
C PHE A 267 2.55 8.50 -4.87
N ILE A 268 1.69 9.52 -4.90
CA ILE A 268 2.06 10.94 -4.81
C ILE A 268 1.21 11.56 -3.71
N SER A 269 1.83 12.33 -2.82
CA SER A 269 1.13 13.15 -1.83
C SER A 269 1.88 14.45 -1.51
N ASP A 270 1.18 15.37 -0.82
CA ASP A 270 1.84 16.47 -0.12
C ASP A 270 2.35 15.96 1.23
N ILE A 271 3.49 16.47 1.69
CA ILE A 271 4.09 16.04 2.96
C ILE A 271 3.13 16.20 4.15
N SER A 272 2.24 17.19 4.13
CA SER A 272 1.27 17.41 5.22
C SER A 272 0.30 16.24 5.40
N ALA A 273 0.12 15.41 4.37
CA ALA A 273 -0.68 14.20 4.46
C ALA A 273 0.04 13.06 5.20
N LEU A 274 1.35 13.00 5.15
CA LEU A 274 2.16 11.93 5.75
C LEU A 274 2.53 12.20 7.21
N LEU A 275 2.75 13.47 7.58
CA LEU A 275 3.26 13.86 8.89
C LEU A 275 2.41 13.39 10.08
N PRO A 276 1.05 13.46 10.06
CA PRO A 276 0.21 13.07 11.19
C PRO A 276 -0.18 11.59 11.18
N VAL A 277 0.19 10.84 10.14
CA VAL A 277 -0.32 9.47 9.91
C VAL A 277 0.34 8.48 10.87
N THR A 278 -0.47 7.57 11.43
CA THR A 278 -0.01 6.38 12.14
C THR A 278 0.12 5.19 11.21
N ILE A 279 0.89 4.18 11.60
CA ILE A 279 1.01 2.92 10.86
C ILE A 279 -0.38 2.33 10.60
N ARG A 280 -1.25 2.23 11.65
CA ARG A 280 -2.63 1.75 11.51
C ARG A 280 -3.40 2.45 10.40
N HIS A 281 -3.33 3.78 10.38
CA HIS A 281 -4.13 4.55 9.43
C HIS A 281 -3.58 4.39 8.00
N LYS A 282 -2.26 4.43 7.85
CA LYS A 282 -1.59 4.19 6.56
C LYS A 282 -1.98 2.83 5.98
N GLU A 283 -1.90 1.76 6.79
CA GLU A 283 -2.25 0.41 6.33
C GLU A 283 -3.73 0.27 5.96
N LYS A 284 -4.64 0.87 6.74
CA LYS A 284 -6.08 0.87 6.42
C LYS A 284 -6.39 1.60 5.11
N GLU A 285 -5.71 2.69 4.83
CA GLU A 285 -5.87 3.39 3.55
C GLU A 285 -5.23 2.59 2.40
N PHE A 286 -4.03 2.03 2.62
CA PHE A 286 -3.36 1.19 1.62
C PHE A 286 -4.16 -0.08 1.29
N GLU A 287 -4.80 -0.71 2.28
CA GLU A 287 -5.66 -1.89 2.07
C GLU A 287 -6.80 -1.62 1.06
N LYS A 288 -7.32 -0.40 0.99
CA LYS A 288 -8.34 -0.03 -0.01
C LYS A 288 -7.81 -0.17 -1.44
N PHE A 289 -6.54 0.21 -1.63
CA PHE A 289 -5.86 0.06 -2.90
C PHE A 289 -5.52 -1.41 -3.20
N ALA A 290 -4.94 -2.12 -2.24
CA ALA A 290 -4.58 -3.52 -2.38
C ALA A 290 -5.78 -4.40 -2.73
N ASN A 291 -6.97 -4.11 -2.13
CA ASN A 291 -8.21 -4.81 -2.42
C ASN A 291 -8.82 -4.47 -3.80
N ALA A 292 -8.39 -3.41 -4.45
CA ALA A 292 -8.83 -3.08 -5.80
C ALA A 292 -8.31 -4.08 -6.86
N GLY A 293 -7.20 -4.78 -6.56
CA GLY A 293 -6.75 -6.04 -7.18
C GLY A 293 -6.48 -6.04 -8.69
N ASP A 294 -6.37 -4.87 -9.34
CA ASP A 294 -6.24 -4.76 -10.80
C ASP A 294 -4.95 -4.03 -11.18
N LEU A 295 -4.24 -4.54 -12.18
CA LEU A 295 -3.03 -3.93 -12.76
C LEU A 295 -3.28 -2.55 -13.37
N THR A 296 -4.53 -2.12 -13.50
CA THR A 296 -4.95 -0.79 -13.95
C THR A 296 -5.45 0.09 -12.82
N SER A 297 -5.32 -0.36 -11.54
CA SER A 297 -5.85 0.35 -10.38
C SER A 297 -5.12 1.66 -10.12
N ALA A 298 -5.89 2.70 -9.88
CA ALA A 298 -5.44 3.96 -9.30
C ALA A 298 -6.60 4.60 -8.53
N ILE A 299 -6.36 5.01 -7.30
CA ILE A 299 -7.36 5.59 -6.41
C ILE A 299 -6.81 6.77 -5.61
N MET A 300 -7.70 7.65 -5.17
CA MET A 300 -7.40 8.66 -4.16
C MET A 300 -7.46 8.03 -2.77
N LEU A 301 -6.58 8.47 -1.88
CA LEU A 301 -6.52 8.06 -0.47
C LEU A 301 -6.71 9.27 0.44
N ASN A 302 -7.11 8.99 1.68
CA ASN A 302 -7.39 9.96 2.74
C ASN A 302 -6.42 9.73 3.91
N LEU A 303 -5.16 10.13 3.76
CA LEU A 303 -4.13 9.90 4.78
C LEU A 303 -4.32 10.80 6.01
N ALA A 304 -4.36 12.11 5.82
CA ALA A 304 -4.65 13.08 6.89
C ALA A 304 -5.96 13.86 6.65
N GLY A 305 -6.48 13.80 5.44
CA GLY A 305 -7.71 14.47 5.03
C GLY A 305 -8.20 13.93 3.68
N PRO A 306 -9.31 14.44 3.15
CA PRO A 306 -9.87 13.95 1.91
C PRO A 306 -8.95 14.24 0.72
N ASP A 307 -8.73 13.24 -0.14
CA ASP A 307 -8.03 13.33 -1.42
C ASP A 307 -6.61 13.94 -1.31
N ASP A 308 -5.87 13.59 -0.26
CA ASP A 308 -4.53 14.14 0.00
C ASP A 308 -3.39 13.20 -0.41
N ALA A 309 -3.72 12.04 -0.96
CA ALA A 309 -2.79 11.17 -1.65
C ALA A 309 -3.46 10.46 -2.83
N VAL A 310 -2.67 10.09 -3.83
CA VAL A 310 -3.06 9.21 -4.92
C VAL A 310 -2.10 8.06 -4.97
N VAL A 311 -2.60 6.85 -5.20
CA VAL A 311 -1.81 5.64 -5.39
C VAL A 311 -2.24 4.94 -6.67
N ALA A 312 -1.29 4.36 -7.40
CA ALA A 312 -1.51 3.60 -8.62
C ALA A 312 -0.61 2.36 -8.65
N THR A 313 -1.03 1.30 -9.32
CA THR A 313 -0.17 0.15 -9.60
C THR A 313 1.04 0.58 -10.44
N SER A 314 2.20 0.01 -10.14
CA SER A 314 3.50 0.37 -10.73
C SER A 314 3.83 -0.37 -12.04
N GLY A 315 2.86 -0.57 -12.91
CA GLY A 315 3.10 -1.17 -14.22
C GLY A 315 3.51 -2.64 -14.14
N TYR A 316 4.79 -2.94 -13.98
CA TYR A 316 5.31 -4.31 -13.91
C TYR A 316 5.48 -4.85 -12.48
N GLY A 317 5.11 -4.11 -11.46
CA GLY A 317 5.25 -4.51 -10.06
C GLY A 317 6.50 -3.92 -9.42
N ASP A 318 7.29 -4.74 -8.71
CA ASP A 318 8.52 -4.31 -8.07
C ASP A 318 9.54 -3.79 -9.08
N GLY A 319 10.27 -2.75 -8.69
CA GLY A 319 11.22 -2.15 -9.61
C GLY A 319 11.65 -0.73 -9.25
N ALA A 320 12.14 -0.02 -10.27
CA ALA A 320 12.65 1.34 -10.14
C ALA A 320 12.01 2.23 -11.21
N TYR A 321 11.22 3.20 -10.77
CA TYR A 321 10.38 4.02 -11.65
C TYR A 321 10.80 5.48 -11.61
N PRO A 322 11.16 6.07 -12.78
CA PRO A 322 11.63 7.45 -12.83
C PRO A 322 10.48 8.45 -12.70
N VAL A 323 10.78 9.56 -12.06
CA VAL A 323 9.88 10.70 -11.86
C VAL A 323 10.42 11.93 -12.60
N TYR A 324 9.54 12.66 -13.26
CA TYR A 324 9.92 13.79 -14.10
C TYR A 324 9.08 15.03 -13.85
N TRP A 325 9.73 16.19 -13.98
CA TRP A 325 9.06 17.47 -14.12
C TRP A 325 8.91 17.80 -15.60
N GLY A 326 7.67 17.94 -16.07
CA GLY A 326 7.39 18.64 -17.32
C GLY A 326 7.30 20.13 -17.03
N VAL A 327 8.12 20.94 -17.71
CA VAL A 327 8.15 22.39 -17.49
C VAL A 327 7.63 23.16 -18.71
N ASP A 328 7.01 24.32 -18.43
CA ASP A 328 6.53 25.24 -19.46
C ASP A 328 7.69 26.10 -20.08
N ALA A 329 7.34 26.99 -20.98
CA ALA A 329 8.30 27.88 -21.67
C ALA A 329 9.04 28.82 -20.68
N ASP A 330 8.42 29.12 -19.53
CA ASP A 330 9.03 29.94 -18.47
C ASP A 330 9.93 29.12 -17.53
N GLY A 331 10.05 27.79 -17.75
CA GLY A 331 10.80 26.85 -16.93
C GLY A 331 10.10 26.51 -15.61
N LYS A 332 8.79 26.74 -15.49
CA LYS A 332 8.00 26.41 -14.29
C LYS A 332 7.40 25.01 -14.42
N PRO A 333 7.32 24.24 -13.33
CA PRO A 333 6.62 22.93 -13.33
C PRO A 333 5.18 23.07 -13.81
N ALA A 334 4.83 22.34 -14.86
CA ALA A 334 3.49 22.22 -15.41
C ALA A 334 2.86 20.84 -15.14
N VAL A 335 3.70 19.81 -15.02
CA VAL A 335 3.30 18.43 -14.78
C VAL A 335 4.34 17.75 -13.87
N LEU A 336 3.89 16.94 -12.92
CA LEU A 336 4.69 15.89 -12.30
C LEU A 336 4.26 14.55 -12.93
N LEU A 337 5.21 13.77 -13.41
CA LEU A 337 5.01 12.50 -14.10
C LEU A 337 5.81 11.40 -13.41
N VAL A 338 5.19 10.26 -13.14
CA VAL A 338 5.87 8.99 -12.85
C VAL A 338 5.70 8.09 -14.07
N ASP A 339 6.80 7.66 -14.67
CA ASP A 339 6.81 6.72 -15.78
C ASP A 339 6.91 5.29 -15.24
N MET A 340 5.90 4.46 -15.54
CA MET A 340 5.86 3.05 -15.12
C MET A 340 6.55 2.13 -16.12
N LEU A 341 7.31 2.69 -17.08
CA LEU A 341 8.12 1.99 -18.07
C LEU A 341 7.35 1.01 -18.99
N VAL A 342 6.02 1.11 -19.02
CA VAL A 342 5.17 0.24 -19.87
C VAL A 342 5.21 0.66 -21.33
N LEU A 343 5.46 1.95 -21.60
CA LEU A 343 5.52 2.54 -22.95
C LEU A 343 6.96 2.73 -23.45
N THR A 344 7.94 2.29 -22.68
CA THR A 344 9.35 2.42 -23.00
C THR A 344 9.88 1.05 -23.42
N GLU A 345 10.54 0.97 -24.57
CA GLU A 345 11.31 -0.23 -24.93
C GLU A 345 12.50 -0.32 -23.94
N LEU A 346 12.53 -1.37 -23.14
CA LEU A 346 13.71 -1.70 -22.37
C LEU A 346 14.75 -2.22 -23.35
N SER A 347 15.88 -1.51 -23.50
CA SER A 347 17.00 -2.03 -24.28
C SER A 347 17.57 -3.24 -23.55
N ASP A 348 17.71 -4.37 -24.25
CA ASP A 348 18.31 -5.61 -23.72
C ASP A 348 19.82 -5.47 -23.42
N ASP A 349 20.37 -4.26 -23.50
CA ASP A 349 21.81 -3.98 -23.30
C ASP A 349 22.06 -3.37 -21.90
N GLU A 350 21.92 -4.18 -20.83
CA GLU A 350 22.65 -3.98 -19.57
C GLU A 350 22.95 -5.30 -18.89
#